data_7a6a76f1076f774c090dd5dec4a3e0b9
#
_entry.id   7a6a76f1076f774c090dd5dec4a3e0b9
#
_cell.length_a   1.000
_cell.length_b   1.000
_cell.length_c   1.000
_cell.angle_alpha   90.00
_cell.angle_beta   90.00
_cell.angle_gamma   90.00
#
_symmetry.space_group_name_H-M   'P 1'
#
loop_
_entity.id
_entity.type
_entity.pdbx_description
1 polymer ?
#
loop_
_entity_poly.entity_id
_entity_poly.type
_entity_poly.pdbx_seq_one_letter_code
_entity_poly.pdbx_strand_id
1 'polypeptide(L)'
;MKMTVFRVLLVIICAVAWNVQGEETTTEPECDWDRPLEMPPPDIMFKIMEAPQFGPLFEKDLSNAIYEEDGWVFDEEVLVAKGRGDIWTKERYGNFILTLEFKCVENTNSGVFIRCGDLDDWMHTCIEVQILQNNEDYENPKWHCGAIFDCLEPFEQLVGPPGEWNKYLIIAKDNLLWVFLNNELVNYMDLDLWTEPGKNPDGTENKFRDAYKDMPREGHIGLQYHGQDIWFRNLRIESLD
;
A
#
# COMPACT_ATOMS: atom_id res chain seq x y z
N MET A 1 0.89 13.85 25.52
CA MET A 1 1.39 13.91 24.15
C MET A 1 2.92 13.76 24.12
N LYS A 2 3.46 12.65 24.66
CA LYS A 2 4.91 12.34 24.72
C LYS A 2 5.22 10.84 24.68
N MET A 3 4.31 9.98 24.17
CA MET A 3 4.53 8.52 24.19
C MET A 3 4.66 7.85 22.82
N THR A 4 4.45 8.57 21.72
CA THR A 4 4.44 7.96 20.38
C THR A 4 5.82 7.95 19.71
N VAL A 5 6.76 8.79 20.15
CA VAL A 5 8.11 8.87 19.56
C VAL A 5 9.03 7.73 20.05
N PHE A 6 8.72 7.08 21.18
CA PHE A 6 9.61 6.08 21.79
C PHE A 6 9.47 4.66 21.21
N ARG A 7 8.34 4.34 20.50
CA ARG A 7 8.16 3.00 19.94
C ARG A 7 8.88 2.78 18.61
N VAL A 8 8.99 3.81 17.79
CA VAL A 8 9.73 3.71 16.50
C VAL A 8 11.23 3.49 16.72
N LEU A 9 11.78 3.93 17.86
CA LEU A 9 13.20 3.75 18.17
C LEU A 9 13.54 2.38 18.78
N LEU A 10 12.53 1.63 19.27
CA LEU A 10 12.77 0.35 19.95
C LEU A 10 12.87 -0.83 18.96
N VAL A 11 12.29 -0.72 17.77
CA VAL A 11 12.37 -1.77 16.72
C VAL A 11 13.78 -1.83 16.11
N ILE A 12 14.53 -0.73 16.12
CA ILE A 12 15.91 -0.69 15.59
C ILE A 12 16.92 -1.45 16.49
N ILE A 13 16.60 -1.71 17.76
CA ILE A 13 17.54 -2.34 18.72
C ILE A 13 17.35 -3.86 18.83
N CYS A 14 16.22 -4.42 18.45
CA CYS A 14 15.97 -5.86 18.57
C CYS A 14 16.52 -6.73 17.44
N ALA A 15 16.94 -6.16 16.32
CA ALA A 15 17.46 -6.92 15.17
C ALA A 15 18.96 -7.33 15.31
N VAL A 16 19.65 -6.97 16.39
CA VAL A 16 21.11 -7.20 16.53
C VAL A 16 21.48 -8.29 17.57
N ALA A 17 20.53 -8.86 18.27
CA ALA A 17 20.84 -9.79 19.38
C ALA A 17 19.99 -11.05 19.40
N TRP A 18 20.07 -11.89 18.35
CA TRP A 18 19.70 -13.31 18.53
C TRP A 18 20.52 -14.20 17.59
N ASN A 19 21.65 -14.62 18.09
CA ASN A 19 22.40 -15.75 17.57
C ASN A 19 22.95 -16.54 18.75
N VAL A 20 22.17 -17.48 19.29
CA VAL A 20 22.71 -18.63 20.08
C VAL A 20 21.69 -19.78 20.05
N GLN A 21 22.03 -20.82 19.30
CA GLN A 21 21.84 -22.27 19.46
C GLN A 21 20.59 -22.84 20.16
N GLY A 22 19.89 -23.71 19.41
CA GLY A 22 19.00 -24.76 19.93
C GLY A 22 18.21 -25.39 18.80
N GLU A 23 18.62 -26.59 18.36
CA GLU A 23 17.91 -27.45 17.41
C GLU A 23 16.52 -27.84 17.95
N GLU A 24 15.46 -27.46 17.24
CA GLU A 24 14.24 -28.22 17.14
C GLU A 24 13.72 -28.13 15.71
N THR A 25 13.70 -29.24 15.01
CA THR A 25 13.25 -29.41 13.65
C THR A 25 11.72 -29.33 13.59
N THR A 26 11.18 -28.19 13.34
CA THR A 26 9.87 -28.02 12.72
C THR A 26 10.10 -27.54 11.29
N THR A 27 9.76 -28.38 10.32
CA THR A 27 9.78 -28.03 8.91
C THR A 27 8.67 -27.02 8.66
N GLU A 28 8.97 -25.73 8.89
CA GLU A 28 8.23 -24.64 8.26
C GLU A 28 8.54 -24.69 6.76
N PRO A 29 7.59 -24.39 5.86
CA PRO A 29 7.89 -24.29 4.44
C PRO A 29 8.98 -23.22 4.29
N GLU A 30 10.15 -23.63 3.76
CA GLU A 30 11.22 -22.73 3.38
C GLU A 30 10.68 -21.76 2.33
N CYS A 31 10.32 -20.58 2.78
CA CYS A 31 10.19 -19.42 1.90
C CYS A 31 11.63 -18.99 1.57
N ASP A 32 12.22 -19.66 0.56
CA ASP A 32 13.62 -19.49 0.14
C ASP A 32 13.82 -18.17 -0.66
N TRP A 33 13.08 -17.15 -0.28
CA TRP A 33 13.21 -15.82 -0.87
C TRP A 33 13.55 -14.79 0.21
N ASP A 34 14.85 -14.67 0.49
CA ASP A 34 15.40 -13.60 1.36
C ASP A 34 15.13 -12.23 0.71
N ARG A 35 13.94 -11.66 0.97
CA ARG A 35 13.71 -10.25 0.67
C ARG A 35 14.56 -9.43 1.63
N PRO A 36 15.60 -8.71 1.14
CA PRO A 36 16.31 -7.80 2.02
C PRO A 36 15.33 -6.73 2.48
N LEU A 37 15.11 -6.64 3.79
CA LEU A 37 14.30 -5.58 4.38
C LEU A 37 15.14 -4.31 4.43
N GLU A 38 14.89 -3.38 3.52
CA GLU A 38 15.50 -2.06 3.53
C GLU A 38 14.50 -1.02 4.03
N MET A 39 14.90 -0.24 5.02
CA MET A 39 14.11 0.89 5.49
C MET A 39 14.24 2.08 4.52
N PRO A 40 13.21 2.94 4.41
CA PRO A 40 13.33 4.15 3.62
C PRO A 40 14.55 4.99 4.03
N PRO A 41 15.21 5.68 3.09
CA PRO A 41 16.34 6.55 3.39
C PRO A 41 16.02 7.58 4.47
N PRO A 42 17.03 8.03 5.27
CA PRO A 42 16.82 8.93 6.40
C PRO A 42 16.17 10.27 6.03
N ASP A 43 16.44 10.82 4.86
CA ASP A 43 15.84 12.05 4.36
C ASP A 43 14.33 11.88 4.09
N ILE A 44 13.91 10.74 3.57
CA ILE A 44 12.50 10.38 3.43
C ILE A 44 11.84 10.23 4.81
N MET A 45 12.53 9.56 5.75
CA MET A 45 12.01 9.40 7.11
C MET A 45 11.82 10.77 7.81
N PHE A 46 12.67 11.75 7.58
CA PHE A 46 12.47 13.12 8.08
C PHE A 46 11.22 13.77 7.46
N LYS A 47 11.01 13.64 6.15
CA LYS A 47 9.80 14.17 5.50
C LYS A 47 8.51 13.55 6.06
N ILE A 48 8.51 12.26 6.40
CA ILE A 48 7.35 11.60 7.03
C ILE A 48 6.95 12.28 8.35
N MET A 49 7.90 12.83 9.10
CA MET A 49 7.60 13.58 10.32
C MET A 49 6.88 14.91 10.03
N GLU A 50 6.96 15.40 8.81
CA GLU A 50 6.29 16.61 8.31
C GLU A 50 4.96 16.29 7.59
N ALA A 51 4.54 15.03 7.54
CA ALA A 51 3.35 14.57 6.83
C ALA A 51 2.07 15.40 7.04
N PRO A 52 1.80 16.01 8.21
CA PRO A 52 0.66 16.90 8.38
C PRO A 52 0.68 18.15 7.50
N GLN A 53 1.85 18.50 6.94
CA GLN A 53 2.04 19.64 6.03
C GLN A 53 1.92 19.25 4.55
N PHE A 54 1.84 17.95 4.22
CA PHE A 54 1.65 17.47 2.85
C PHE A 54 0.36 18.02 2.25
N GLY A 55 0.36 18.22 0.94
CA GLY A 55 -0.83 18.65 0.18
C GLY A 55 -1.95 17.61 0.22
N PRO A 56 -3.20 18.01 -0.06
CA PRO A 56 -4.29 17.06 -0.22
C PRO A 56 -4.09 16.22 -1.48
N LEU A 57 -4.38 14.90 -1.41
CA LEU A 57 -4.43 14.06 -2.61
C LEU A 57 -5.60 14.46 -3.51
N PHE A 58 -6.75 14.72 -2.90
CA PHE A 58 -7.95 15.18 -3.60
C PHE A 58 -8.43 16.49 -2.98
N GLU A 59 -8.79 17.45 -3.85
CA GLU A 59 -9.48 18.68 -3.42
C GLU A 59 -10.88 18.35 -2.92
N LYS A 60 -11.42 19.18 -2.02
CA LYS A 60 -12.74 18.94 -1.42
C LYS A 60 -13.90 18.90 -2.43
N ASP A 61 -13.77 19.63 -3.52
CA ASP A 61 -14.72 19.66 -4.62
C ASP A 61 -14.43 18.58 -5.68
N LEU A 62 -13.43 17.75 -5.45
CA LEU A 62 -12.94 16.71 -6.38
C LEU A 62 -12.55 17.25 -7.77
N SER A 63 -12.28 18.56 -7.88
CA SER A 63 -11.91 19.21 -9.15
C SER A 63 -10.63 18.65 -9.76
N ASN A 64 -9.75 18.06 -8.95
CA ASN A 64 -8.50 17.39 -9.35
C ASN A 64 -8.62 15.86 -9.48
N ALA A 65 -9.85 15.34 -9.49
CA ALA A 65 -10.10 13.89 -9.61
C ALA A 65 -10.74 13.51 -10.95
N ILE A 66 -10.58 12.23 -11.33
CA ILE A 66 -11.27 11.53 -12.42
C ILE A 66 -12.09 10.43 -11.76
N TYR A 67 -13.40 10.43 -11.95
CA TYR A 67 -14.32 9.43 -11.39
C TYR A 67 -15.66 9.48 -12.14
N GLU A 68 -16.51 8.46 -11.98
CA GLU A 68 -17.86 8.49 -12.51
C GLU A 68 -18.74 9.50 -11.75
N GLU A 69 -19.62 10.20 -12.47
CA GLU A 69 -20.54 11.16 -11.88
C GLU A 69 -21.33 10.53 -10.72
N ASP A 70 -21.38 11.23 -9.58
CA ASP A 70 -21.98 10.75 -8.32
C ASP A 70 -21.29 9.50 -7.70
N GLY A 71 -20.12 9.07 -8.21
CA GLY A 71 -19.41 7.90 -7.68
C GLY A 71 -18.75 8.14 -6.34
N TRP A 72 -18.29 9.37 -6.09
CA TRP A 72 -17.55 9.75 -4.89
C TRP A 72 -17.94 11.14 -4.39
N VAL A 73 -17.87 11.34 -3.08
CA VAL A 73 -18.18 12.63 -2.46
C VAL A 73 -17.40 12.81 -1.17
N PHE A 74 -17.00 14.04 -0.87
CA PHE A 74 -16.60 14.39 0.49
C PHE A 74 -17.86 14.68 1.34
N ASP A 75 -17.99 13.91 2.43
CA ASP A 75 -18.90 14.19 3.53
C ASP A 75 -18.04 14.74 4.68
N GLU A 76 -18.06 16.06 4.87
CA GLU A 76 -17.12 16.81 5.72
C GLU A 76 -15.65 16.53 5.33
N GLU A 77 -14.90 15.80 6.16
CA GLU A 77 -13.51 15.44 5.96
C GLU A 77 -13.30 14.00 5.44
N VAL A 78 -14.40 13.28 5.19
CA VAL A 78 -14.38 11.88 4.79
C VAL A 78 -14.76 11.75 3.32
N LEU A 79 -13.89 11.16 2.53
CA LEU A 79 -14.19 10.76 1.16
C LEU A 79 -14.94 9.42 1.17
N VAL A 80 -16.11 9.40 0.56
CA VAL A 80 -17.06 8.28 0.59
C VAL A 80 -17.34 7.78 -0.82
N ALA A 81 -17.19 6.49 -1.05
CA ALA A 81 -17.65 5.84 -2.26
C ALA A 81 -19.19 5.73 -2.26
N LYS A 82 -19.83 6.08 -3.38
CA LYS A 82 -21.28 6.07 -3.57
C LYS A 82 -21.77 4.95 -4.49
N GLY A 83 -20.95 3.93 -4.72
CA GLY A 83 -21.35 2.73 -5.42
C GLY A 83 -21.06 2.72 -6.92
N ARG A 84 -20.15 3.58 -7.41
CA ARG A 84 -19.77 3.62 -8.82
C ARG A 84 -18.28 3.85 -9.01
N GLY A 85 -17.61 2.90 -9.65
CA GLY A 85 -16.26 3.01 -10.17
C GLY A 85 -15.20 3.50 -9.18
N ASP A 86 -13.99 3.53 -9.62
CA ASP A 86 -12.85 4.00 -8.85
C ASP A 86 -12.69 5.52 -8.98
N ILE A 87 -11.90 6.12 -8.08
CA ILE A 87 -11.50 7.52 -8.17
C ILE A 87 -10.00 7.62 -8.38
N TRP A 88 -9.57 8.51 -9.27
CA TRP A 88 -8.19 8.67 -9.70
C TRP A 88 -7.76 10.13 -9.60
N THR A 89 -6.50 10.38 -9.30
CA THR A 89 -5.93 11.73 -9.43
C THR A 89 -5.83 12.13 -10.90
N LYS A 90 -6.05 13.42 -11.23
CA LYS A 90 -5.69 13.95 -12.55
C LYS A 90 -4.18 14.11 -12.70
N GLU A 91 -3.51 14.45 -11.62
CA GLU A 91 -2.07 14.54 -11.53
C GLU A 91 -1.44 13.15 -11.53
N ARG A 92 -0.25 13.05 -12.08
CA ARG A 92 0.56 11.84 -12.12
C ARG A 92 1.72 12.01 -11.14
N TYR A 93 2.10 10.93 -10.47
CA TYR A 93 3.14 10.92 -9.45
C TYR A 93 4.17 9.83 -9.76
N GLY A 94 5.45 10.21 -9.73
CA GLY A 94 6.58 9.30 -9.87
C GLY A 94 7.11 8.84 -8.53
N ASN A 95 7.84 9.73 -7.86
CA ASN A 95 8.33 9.53 -6.51
C ASN A 95 7.47 10.32 -5.52
N PHE A 96 6.98 9.67 -4.47
CA PHE A 96 6.06 10.31 -3.54
C PHE A 96 6.03 9.63 -2.16
N ILE A 97 5.50 10.37 -1.19
CA ILE A 97 5.04 9.86 0.10
C ILE A 97 3.54 10.11 0.16
N LEU A 98 2.74 9.05 0.30
CA LEU A 98 1.28 9.10 0.43
C LEU A 98 0.89 8.63 1.83
N THR A 99 0.07 9.41 2.51
CA THR A 99 -0.59 8.99 3.76
C THR A 99 -2.10 9.05 3.59
N LEU A 100 -2.79 8.06 4.12
CA LEU A 100 -4.24 8.04 4.15
C LEU A 100 -4.75 7.18 5.31
N GLU A 101 -5.98 7.41 5.70
CA GLU A 101 -6.70 6.52 6.59
C GLU A 101 -7.91 5.94 5.85
N PHE A 102 -8.17 4.66 6.08
CA PHE A 102 -9.31 3.96 5.51
C PHE A 102 -10.10 3.23 6.59
N LYS A 103 -11.40 3.08 6.37
CA LYS A 103 -12.31 2.34 7.23
C LYS A 103 -13.19 1.44 6.39
N CYS A 104 -13.28 0.17 6.77
CA CYS A 104 -14.00 -0.88 6.06
C CYS A 104 -15.19 -1.39 6.86
N VAL A 105 -16.21 -1.90 6.19
CA VAL A 105 -17.17 -2.83 6.77
C VAL A 105 -16.64 -4.27 6.65
N GLU A 106 -17.35 -5.20 7.26
CA GLU A 106 -17.07 -6.63 7.09
C GLU A 106 -17.10 -7.03 5.60
N ASN A 107 -16.16 -7.87 5.18
CA ASN A 107 -15.99 -8.34 3.79
C ASN A 107 -15.66 -7.25 2.75
N THR A 108 -15.18 -6.08 3.17
CA THR A 108 -14.72 -5.06 2.21
C THR A 108 -13.48 -5.53 1.48
N ASN A 109 -13.55 -5.47 0.15
CA ASN A 109 -12.42 -5.51 -0.77
C ASN A 109 -12.24 -4.12 -1.38
N SER A 110 -11.02 -3.62 -1.41
CA SER A 110 -10.64 -2.32 -1.97
C SER A 110 -9.11 -2.29 -2.18
N GLY A 111 -8.58 -1.16 -2.66
CA GLY A 111 -7.15 -1.01 -2.89
C GLY A 111 -6.74 0.44 -3.06
N VAL A 112 -5.45 0.68 -2.89
CA VAL A 112 -4.79 1.93 -3.30
C VAL A 112 -3.95 1.61 -4.52
N PHE A 113 -4.36 2.12 -5.67
CA PHE A 113 -3.59 2.01 -6.90
C PHE A 113 -2.54 3.10 -6.97
N ILE A 114 -1.34 2.76 -7.39
CA ILE A 114 -0.24 3.71 -7.58
C ILE A 114 0.41 3.54 -8.95
N ARG A 115 0.96 4.62 -9.47
CA ARG A 115 1.70 4.67 -10.74
C ARG A 115 0.90 4.08 -11.92
N CYS A 116 -0.42 4.30 -11.93
CA CYS A 116 -1.28 3.83 -13.01
C CYS A 116 -0.97 4.52 -14.32
N GLY A 117 -0.56 3.74 -15.31
CA GLY A 117 -0.18 4.24 -16.63
C GLY A 117 -1.36 4.52 -17.54
N ASP A 118 -2.33 3.60 -17.56
CA ASP A 118 -3.53 3.61 -18.38
C ASP A 118 -4.74 3.23 -17.54
N LEU A 119 -5.70 4.14 -17.41
CA LEU A 119 -6.90 3.93 -16.59
C LEU A 119 -7.92 2.98 -17.26
N ASP A 120 -7.88 2.83 -18.57
CA ASP A 120 -8.72 1.88 -19.30
C ASP A 120 -8.19 0.43 -19.16
N ASP A 121 -6.90 0.28 -18.86
CA ASP A 121 -6.22 -1.01 -18.63
C ASP A 121 -5.52 -1.03 -17.25
N TRP A 122 -6.18 -0.46 -16.23
CA TRP A 122 -5.62 -0.26 -14.90
C TRP A 122 -5.11 -1.55 -14.25
N MET A 123 -5.77 -2.69 -14.49
CA MET A 123 -5.40 -3.98 -13.90
C MET A 123 -3.96 -4.39 -14.24
N HIS A 124 -3.47 -4.05 -15.44
CA HIS A 124 -2.12 -4.43 -15.91
C HIS A 124 -1.13 -3.28 -15.88
N THR A 125 -1.57 -2.05 -15.62
CA THR A 125 -0.72 -0.86 -15.68
C THR A 125 -0.58 -0.14 -14.34
N CYS A 126 -1.21 -0.66 -13.28
CA CYS A 126 -1.11 -0.14 -11.92
C CYS A 126 -0.39 -1.13 -10.99
N ILE A 127 0.09 -0.61 -9.88
CA ILE A 127 0.51 -1.39 -8.72
C ILE A 127 -0.56 -1.17 -7.65
N GLU A 128 -1.10 -2.26 -7.09
CA GLU A 128 -2.14 -2.18 -6.07
C GLU A 128 -1.60 -2.53 -4.69
N VAL A 129 -1.80 -1.61 -3.74
CA VAL A 129 -1.66 -1.89 -2.31
C VAL A 129 -3.03 -2.29 -1.78
N GLN A 130 -3.17 -3.57 -1.45
CA GLN A 130 -4.45 -4.19 -1.12
C GLN A 130 -5.05 -3.65 0.16
N ILE A 131 -6.36 -3.40 0.12
CA ILE A 131 -7.22 -3.20 1.29
C ILE A 131 -8.22 -4.35 1.32
N LEU A 132 -8.12 -5.21 2.33
CA LEU A 132 -9.01 -6.34 2.53
C LEU A 132 -9.39 -6.46 4.00
N GLN A 133 -10.71 -6.54 4.27
CA GLN A 133 -11.22 -6.95 5.56
C GLN A 133 -11.44 -8.46 5.54
N ASN A 134 -11.33 -9.16 6.68
CA ASN A 134 -11.49 -10.62 6.80
C ASN A 134 -10.44 -11.40 5.97
N ASN A 135 -9.15 -11.13 6.20
CA ASN A 135 -8.06 -11.82 5.52
C ASN A 135 -8.13 -13.35 5.66
N GLU A 136 -8.66 -13.86 6.77
CA GLU A 136 -8.84 -15.29 7.06
C GLU A 136 -9.75 -16.04 6.08
N ASP A 137 -10.60 -15.31 5.33
CA ASP A 137 -11.48 -15.90 4.32
C ASP A 137 -10.76 -16.18 2.99
N TYR A 138 -9.51 -15.73 2.86
CA TYR A 138 -8.72 -15.82 1.63
C TYR A 138 -7.45 -16.63 1.84
N GLU A 139 -7.34 -17.74 1.13
CA GLU A 139 -6.20 -18.66 1.24
C GLU A 139 -4.88 -18.06 0.71
N ASN A 140 -4.96 -17.16 -0.28
CA ASN A 140 -3.77 -16.56 -0.87
C ASN A 140 -3.34 -15.31 -0.07
N PRO A 141 -2.24 -15.36 0.69
CA PRO A 141 -1.80 -14.23 1.51
C PRO A 141 -1.36 -13.00 0.68
N LYS A 142 -1.07 -13.17 -0.63
CA LYS A 142 -0.79 -12.07 -1.56
C LYS A 142 -2.03 -11.22 -1.89
N TRP A 143 -3.21 -11.59 -1.35
CA TRP A 143 -4.45 -10.83 -1.46
C TRP A 143 -4.84 -10.17 -0.13
N HIS A 144 -4.08 -10.36 0.93
CA HIS A 144 -4.38 -9.81 2.24
C HIS A 144 -4.11 -8.29 2.32
N CYS A 145 -4.71 -7.63 3.30
CA CYS A 145 -4.52 -6.20 3.52
C CYS A 145 -3.03 -5.88 3.74
N GLY A 146 -2.50 -4.89 3.00
CA GLY A 146 -1.06 -4.55 3.01
C GLY A 146 -0.20 -5.31 2.00
N ALA A 147 -0.78 -6.28 1.29
CA ALA A 147 -0.09 -6.94 0.17
C ALA A 147 0.19 -5.96 -0.98
N ILE A 148 1.25 -6.19 -1.74
CA ILE A 148 1.30 -5.76 -3.14
C ILE A 148 0.57 -6.85 -3.91
N PHE A 149 -0.64 -6.52 -4.35
CA PHE A 149 -1.65 -7.47 -4.81
C PHE A 149 -1.09 -8.49 -5.80
N ASP A 150 -1.32 -9.78 -5.53
CA ASP A 150 -0.89 -10.93 -6.31
C ASP A 150 0.64 -11.10 -6.48
N CYS A 151 1.44 -10.20 -5.89
CA CYS A 151 2.91 -10.19 -5.97
C CYS A 151 3.58 -10.54 -4.64
N LEU A 152 3.26 -9.81 -3.58
CA LEU A 152 3.91 -9.95 -2.28
C LEU A 152 2.88 -9.96 -1.15
N GLU A 153 2.97 -10.97 -0.29
CA GLU A 153 2.25 -10.99 0.97
C GLU A 153 2.79 -9.96 1.97
N PRO A 154 1.96 -9.45 2.88
CA PRO A 154 2.44 -8.61 3.98
C PRO A 154 3.24 -9.43 4.98
N PHE A 155 4.26 -8.82 5.61
CA PHE A 155 5.04 -9.45 6.68
C PHE A 155 4.18 -9.81 7.90
N GLU A 156 3.14 -9.01 8.18
CA GLU A 156 2.22 -9.19 9.30
C GLU A 156 0.80 -8.75 8.93
N GLN A 157 -0.20 -9.39 9.55
CA GLN A 157 -1.61 -9.07 9.40
C GLN A 157 -2.00 -8.04 10.45
N LEU A 158 -2.09 -6.76 10.07
CA LEU A 158 -2.27 -5.64 11.00
C LEU A 158 -3.53 -4.82 10.75
N VAL A 159 -4.44 -5.28 9.88
CA VAL A 159 -5.73 -4.62 9.68
C VAL A 159 -6.56 -4.70 10.94
N GLY A 160 -7.12 -3.57 11.40
CA GLY A 160 -8.02 -3.52 12.55
C GLY A 160 -9.39 -4.12 12.25
N PRO A 161 -10.23 -4.31 13.28
CA PRO A 161 -11.59 -4.83 13.11
C PRO A 161 -12.45 -3.97 12.19
N PRO A 162 -13.52 -4.54 11.59
CA PRO A 162 -14.50 -3.78 10.80
C PRO A 162 -15.02 -2.56 11.56
N GLY A 163 -15.11 -1.41 10.88
CA GLY A 163 -15.57 -0.14 11.44
C GLY A 163 -14.50 0.69 12.13
N GLU A 164 -13.29 0.20 12.28
CA GLU A 164 -12.15 0.96 12.80
C GLU A 164 -11.34 1.61 11.68
N TRP A 165 -10.72 2.75 11.99
CA TRP A 165 -9.82 3.44 11.07
C TRP A 165 -8.44 2.78 11.08
N ASN A 166 -7.97 2.42 9.89
CA ASN A 166 -6.61 1.97 9.62
C ASN A 166 -5.84 3.07 8.90
N LYS A 167 -4.52 3.07 9.00
CA LYS A 167 -3.67 4.06 8.36
C LYS A 167 -2.66 3.39 7.45
N TYR A 168 -2.62 3.84 6.19
CA TYR A 168 -1.50 3.58 5.29
C TYR A 168 -0.52 4.74 5.25
N LEU A 169 0.76 4.41 5.15
CA LEU A 169 1.83 5.22 4.64
C LEU A 169 2.48 4.43 3.50
N ILE A 170 2.41 4.96 2.28
CA ILE A 170 2.96 4.35 1.08
C ILE A 170 4.06 5.27 0.55
N ILE A 171 5.24 4.72 0.32
CA ILE A 171 6.39 5.45 -0.20
C ILE A 171 6.78 4.79 -1.51
N ALA A 172 6.86 5.58 -2.59
CA ALA A 172 7.41 5.16 -3.87
C ALA A 172 8.64 6.03 -4.17
N LYS A 173 9.80 5.40 -4.36
CA LYS A 173 11.04 6.08 -4.72
C LYS A 173 11.81 5.24 -5.73
N ASP A 174 11.98 5.77 -6.96
CA ASP A 174 12.63 5.08 -8.07
C ASP A 174 11.99 3.69 -8.32
N ASN A 175 12.71 2.60 -8.11
CA ASN A 175 12.20 1.21 -8.22
C ASN A 175 11.67 0.65 -6.89
N LEU A 176 11.74 1.39 -5.78
CA LEU A 176 11.45 0.89 -4.44
C LEU A 176 10.08 1.35 -3.93
N LEU A 177 9.38 0.43 -3.29
CA LEU A 177 8.10 0.67 -2.62
C LEU A 177 8.16 0.21 -1.17
N TRP A 178 7.63 1.01 -0.26
CA TRP A 178 7.40 0.66 1.14
C TRP A 178 5.94 0.88 1.50
N VAL A 179 5.36 -0.07 2.20
CA VAL A 179 3.98 0.01 2.70
C VAL A 179 4.00 -0.18 4.20
N PHE A 180 3.49 0.83 4.91
CA PHE A 180 3.26 0.75 6.35
C PHE A 180 1.77 0.71 6.60
N LEU A 181 1.32 -0.23 7.43
CA LEU A 181 -0.05 -0.33 7.93
C LEU A 181 -0.03 -0.14 9.45
N ASN A 182 -0.83 0.81 9.94
CA ASN A 182 -0.94 1.13 11.36
C ASN A 182 0.41 1.43 12.04
N ASN A 183 1.32 2.08 11.28
CA ASN A 183 2.69 2.50 11.63
C ASN A 183 3.74 1.37 11.67
N GLU A 184 3.41 0.16 11.26
CA GLU A 184 4.36 -0.93 11.11
C GLU A 184 4.65 -1.19 9.62
N LEU A 185 5.90 -1.49 9.27
CA LEU A 185 6.28 -1.85 7.90
C LEU A 185 5.72 -3.24 7.59
N VAL A 186 4.76 -3.31 6.67
CA VAL A 186 4.11 -4.56 6.27
C VAL A 186 4.56 -5.05 4.90
N ASN A 187 5.17 -4.20 4.07
CA ASN A 187 5.67 -4.63 2.78
C ASN A 187 6.81 -3.75 2.27
N TYR A 188 7.72 -4.38 1.53
CA TYR A 188 8.80 -3.73 0.79
C TYR A 188 8.96 -4.44 -0.55
N MET A 189 9.08 -3.70 -1.63
CA MET A 189 9.23 -4.24 -2.98
C MET A 189 10.27 -3.47 -3.78
N ASP A 190 11.19 -4.20 -4.40
CA ASP A 190 12.05 -3.70 -5.47
C ASP A 190 11.45 -4.15 -6.82
N LEU A 191 10.87 -3.22 -7.57
CA LEU A 191 10.20 -3.49 -8.84
C LEU A 191 11.14 -4.10 -9.90
N ASP A 192 12.45 -3.83 -9.80
CA ASP A 192 13.43 -4.35 -10.77
C ASP A 192 13.67 -5.86 -10.63
N LEU A 193 13.21 -6.47 -9.53
CA LEU A 193 13.25 -7.92 -9.34
C LEU A 193 12.12 -8.65 -10.10
N TRP A 194 11.03 -7.96 -10.48
CA TRP A 194 9.94 -8.54 -11.31
C TRP A 194 10.28 -8.44 -12.78
N THR A 195 11.09 -9.39 -13.26
CA THR A 195 11.71 -9.36 -14.60
C THR A 195 10.93 -10.11 -15.68
N GLU A 196 9.95 -10.93 -15.29
CA GLU A 196 9.14 -11.75 -16.20
C GLU A 196 7.66 -11.42 -16.09
N PRO A 197 6.94 -11.24 -17.22
CA PRO A 197 5.48 -11.15 -17.20
C PRO A 197 4.83 -12.39 -16.58
N GLY A 198 3.80 -12.18 -15.75
CA GLY A 198 3.02 -13.26 -15.13
C GLY A 198 3.74 -14.04 -14.05
N LYS A 199 4.94 -13.59 -13.62
CA LYS A 199 5.72 -14.31 -12.60
C LYS A 199 6.25 -13.40 -11.50
N ASN A 200 6.27 -13.94 -10.29
CA ASN A 200 6.96 -13.39 -9.14
C ASN A 200 8.41 -13.89 -9.08
N PRO A 201 9.32 -13.19 -8.42
CA PRO A 201 10.72 -13.62 -8.28
C PRO A 201 10.91 -14.97 -7.59
N ASP A 202 9.95 -15.37 -6.73
CA ASP A 202 9.91 -16.69 -6.09
C ASP A 202 9.47 -17.83 -7.03
N GLY A 203 9.19 -17.51 -8.31
CA GLY A 203 8.74 -18.46 -9.33
C GLY A 203 7.24 -18.73 -9.34
N THR A 204 6.47 -18.19 -8.37
CA THR A 204 5.01 -18.30 -8.39
C THR A 204 4.41 -17.42 -9.50
N GLU A 205 3.21 -17.77 -9.94
CA GLU A 205 2.49 -17.00 -10.96
C GLU A 205 1.82 -15.76 -10.34
N ASN A 206 1.72 -14.70 -11.13
CA ASN A 206 0.83 -13.56 -10.91
C ASN A 206 0.02 -13.28 -12.19
N LYS A 207 -1.03 -12.48 -12.08
CA LYS A 207 -1.95 -12.23 -13.21
C LYS A 207 -1.53 -11.08 -14.13
N PHE A 208 -0.40 -10.43 -13.90
CA PHE A 208 -0.01 -9.22 -14.62
C PHE A 208 0.69 -9.56 -15.94
N ARG A 209 0.24 -8.89 -17.01
CA ARG A 209 0.73 -9.09 -18.36
C ARG A 209 2.14 -8.56 -18.57
N ASP A 210 2.51 -7.50 -17.83
CA ASP A 210 3.78 -6.80 -18.00
C ASP A 210 4.68 -7.02 -16.78
N ALA A 211 5.99 -7.11 -17.00
CA ALA A 211 6.97 -7.19 -15.93
C ALA A 211 7.08 -5.84 -15.22
N TYR A 212 7.06 -5.79 -13.90
CA TYR A 212 7.06 -4.51 -13.18
C TYR A 212 8.34 -3.69 -13.39
N LYS A 213 9.48 -4.32 -13.69
CA LYS A 213 10.71 -3.59 -14.06
C LYS A 213 10.53 -2.70 -15.29
N ASP A 214 9.64 -3.10 -16.21
CA ASP A 214 9.41 -2.42 -17.48
C ASP A 214 8.23 -1.43 -17.43
N MET A 215 7.47 -1.40 -16.31
CA MET A 215 6.35 -0.49 -16.13
C MET A 215 6.83 0.96 -15.90
N PRO A 216 6.06 1.97 -16.34
CA PRO A 216 6.33 3.36 -16.03
C PRO A 216 6.49 3.61 -14.54
N ARG A 217 7.46 4.44 -14.16
CA ARG A 217 7.67 4.86 -12.75
C ARG A 217 6.81 6.06 -12.34
N GLU A 218 5.91 6.51 -13.22
CA GLU A 218 5.00 7.63 -13.00
C GLU A 218 3.60 7.29 -13.51
N GLY A 219 2.57 7.65 -12.74
CA GLY A 219 1.20 7.41 -13.12
C GLY A 219 0.20 8.01 -12.12
N HIS A 220 -1.07 7.76 -12.38
CA HIS A 220 -2.16 8.19 -11.51
C HIS A 220 -2.16 7.40 -10.20
N ILE A 221 -2.72 8.01 -9.16
CA ILE A 221 -3.05 7.33 -7.90
C ILE A 221 -4.56 7.16 -7.86
N GLY A 222 -5.04 5.99 -7.45
CA GLY A 222 -6.46 5.68 -7.37
C GLY A 222 -6.87 5.00 -6.09
N LEU A 223 -8.18 5.07 -5.79
CA LEU A 223 -8.82 4.32 -4.73
C LEU A 223 -9.92 3.47 -5.34
N GLN A 224 -9.89 2.17 -5.02
CA GLN A 224 -10.83 1.21 -5.57
C GLN A 224 -12.16 1.20 -4.82
N TYR A 225 -13.26 1.11 -5.58
CA TYR A 225 -14.57 0.70 -5.07
C TYR A 225 -14.95 -0.67 -5.65
N HIS A 226 -15.06 -1.66 -4.78
CA HIS A 226 -15.33 -3.05 -5.18
C HIS A 226 -16.71 -3.57 -4.71
N GLY A 227 -17.64 -2.65 -4.41
CA GLY A 227 -19.04 -3.00 -4.11
C GLY A 227 -19.39 -2.99 -2.62
N GLN A 228 -18.44 -2.84 -1.71
CA GLN A 228 -18.69 -2.71 -0.28
C GLN A 228 -18.39 -1.29 0.20
N ASP A 229 -19.02 -0.91 1.32
CA ASP A 229 -18.79 0.41 1.91
C ASP A 229 -17.35 0.59 2.37
N ILE A 230 -16.74 1.67 1.92
CA ILE A 230 -15.40 2.10 2.32
C ILE A 230 -15.36 3.62 2.45
N TRP A 231 -14.59 4.09 3.42
CA TRP A 231 -14.38 5.49 3.72
C TRP A 231 -12.89 5.79 3.80
N PHE A 232 -12.52 6.96 3.29
CA PHE A 232 -11.15 7.46 3.36
C PHE A 232 -11.12 8.83 3.99
N ARG A 233 -10.04 9.16 4.71
CA ARG A 233 -9.77 10.51 5.23
C ARG A 233 -8.29 10.75 5.37
N ASN A 234 -7.91 11.99 5.66
CA ASN A 234 -6.50 12.36 5.86
C ASN A 234 -5.60 11.98 4.67
N LEU A 235 -6.17 12.07 3.46
CA LEU A 235 -5.50 11.76 2.19
C LEU A 235 -4.51 12.88 1.89
N ARG A 236 -3.21 12.62 2.10
CA ARG A 236 -2.13 13.60 1.96
C ARG A 236 -0.99 13.03 1.14
N ILE A 237 -0.41 13.87 0.30
CA ILE A 237 0.68 13.50 -0.58
C ILE A 237 1.80 14.55 -0.59
N GLU A 238 3.02 14.08 -0.69
CA GLU A 238 4.23 14.87 -0.96
C GLU A 238 4.94 14.27 -2.16
N SER A 239 5.15 15.05 -3.24
CA SER A 239 6.02 14.66 -4.34
C SER A 239 7.48 14.70 -3.89
N LEU A 240 8.27 13.74 -4.36
CA LEU A 240 9.72 13.64 -4.14
C LEU A 240 10.51 13.90 -5.43
N ASP A 241 9.83 14.27 -6.52
CA ASP A 241 10.41 14.62 -7.82
C ASP A 241 10.83 16.09 -7.86
#